data_8a19534f440206ebc9cf18b274d9d099
#
_entry.id   8a19534f440206ebc9cf18b274d9d099
#
_cell.length_a   1.000
_cell.length_b   1.000
_cell.length_c   1.000
_cell.angle_alpha   90.00
_cell.angle_beta   90.00
_cell.angle_gamma   90.00
#
_symmetry.space_group_name_H-M   'P 1'
#
loop_
_entity.id
_entity.type
_entity.pdbx_description
1 polymer ?
#
loop_
_entity_poly.entity_id
_entity_poly.type
_entity_poly.pdbx_seq_one_letter_code
_entity_poly.pdbx_strand_id
1 'polypeptide(L)'
;MAEAMRYSVFAGGKRFRPILTLAAAEATARDTIDLALPAACAIEMIHTYSLIHDDLPAMDDDTLRRGRPTLHVVYGDGIAILAGDGLHAEAFALLAREPSDETLAARKLRVVQILGDAAGAAGMVGGQAIDLQAGGQTRGARVELDVDGLRVMHARKTGALIRAAATSGAIMAGADEDRIRAVDAYAAELGLAFQIVDDILDVEGEAAALGKTAGKDAARAKPTYPALFGLDRSRALAADCIRRANAALEGARLTDGWLAPIADWILHRKN
;
A
#
# COMPACT_ATOMS: atom_id res chain seq x y z
N MET A 1 23.44 4.07 -9.96
CA MET A 1 22.10 4.41 -9.44
C MET A 1 20.98 3.63 -10.14
N ALA A 2 20.83 3.69 -11.44
CA ALA A 2 19.75 2.96 -12.16
C ALA A 2 19.71 1.44 -11.88
N GLU A 3 20.86 0.80 -11.72
CA GLU A 3 20.92 -0.63 -11.37
C GLU A 3 20.37 -0.92 -9.98
N ALA A 4 20.71 -0.10 -8.98
CA ALA A 4 20.20 -0.23 -7.61
C ALA A 4 18.67 -0.02 -7.55
N MET A 5 18.14 1.00 -8.25
CA MET A 5 16.70 1.22 -8.37
C MET A 5 16.00 0.01 -9.01
N ARG A 6 16.54 -0.49 -10.14
CA ARG A 6 16.01 -1.67 -10.84
C ARG A 6 16.06 -2.94 -9.98
N TYR A 7 17.11 -3.13 -9.18
CA TYR A 7 17.24 -4.25 -8.28
C TYR A 7 16.00 -4.40 -7.39
N SER A 8 15.53 -3.32 -6.78
CA SER A 8 14.37 -3.32 -5.88
C SER A 8 13.04 -3.36 -6.64
N VAL A 9 12.90 -2.57 -7.72
CA VAL A 9 11.66 -2.56 -8.52
C VAL A 9 11.36 -3.95 -9.10
N PHE A 10 12.37 -4.68 -9.57
CA PHE A 10 12.20 -6.01 -10.16
C PHE A 10 12.47 -7.18 -9.20
N ALA A 11 12.51 -6.93 -7.89
CA ALA A 11 12.67 -7.97 -6.87
C ALA A 11 11.44 -8.89 -6.68
N GLY A 12 10.46 -8.84 -7.59
CA GLY A 12 9.21 -9.59 -7.45
C GLY A 12 8.14 -8.84 -6.64
N GLY A 13 7.19 -9.57 -6.08
CA GLY A 13 6.06 -9.03 -5.33
C GLY A 13 4.73 -9.19 -6.06
N LYS A 14 3.63 -9.04 -5.33
CA LYS A 14 2.26 -9.28 -5.83
C LYS A 14 1.75 -8.20 -6.79
N ARG A 15 2.43 -7.07 -6.89
CA ARG A 15 2.01 -5.91 -7.72
C ARG A 15 0.58 -5.46 -7.44
N PHE A 16 0.15 -5.60 -6.19
CA PHE A 16 -1.22 -5.34 -5.78
C PHE A 16 -1.69 -3.92 -6.12
N ARG A 17 -0.90 -2.90 -5.80
CA ARG A 17 -1.26 -1.51 -6.06
C ARG A 17 -1.35 -1.17 -7.54
N PRO A 18 -0.37 -1.52 -8.40
CA PRO A 18 -0.51 -1.37 -9.84
C PRO A 18 -1.74 -2.08 -10.43
N ILE A 19 -1.98 -3.34 -10.02
CA ILE A 19 -3.15 -4.11 -10.47
C ILE A 19 -4.45 -3.41 -10.07
N LEU A 20 -4.53 -2.90 -8.84
CA LEU A 20 -5.69 -2.16 -8.35
C LEU A 20 -5.92 -0.86 -9.16
N THR A 21 -4.85 -0.14 -9.51
CA THR A 21 -4.93 1.06 -10.36
C THR A 21 -5.53 0.73 -11.72
N LEU A 22 -5.02 -0.30 -12.38
CA LEU A 22 -5.50 -0.71 -13.71
C LEU A 22 -6.92 -1.27 -13.66
N ALA A 23 -7.25 -2.05 -12.62
CA ALA A 23 -8.60 -2.57 -12.40
C ALA A 23 -9.63 -1.46 -12.18
N ALA A 24 -9.28 -0.41 -11.45
CA ALA A 24 -10.15 0.75 -11.24
C ALA A 24 -10.35 1.57 -12.52
N ALA A 25 -9.31 1.68 -13.34
CA ALA A 25 -9.43 2.32 -14.65
C ALA A 25 -10.38 1.53 -15.57
N GLU A 26 -10.19 0.23 -15.69
CA GLU A 26 -11.01 -0.64 -16.54
C GLU A 26 -12.49 -0.70 -16.09
N ALA A 27 -12.73 -0.72 -14.76
CA ALA A 27 -14.08 -0.66 -14.20
C ALA A 27 -14.78 0.69 -14.50
N THR A 28 -14.01 1.76 -14.62
CA THR A 28 -14.53 3.10 -14.95
C THR A 28 -14.89 3.23 -16.43
N ALA A 29 -13.97 2.85 -17.33
CA ALA A 29 -14.17 2.88 -18.77
C ALA A 29 -13.27 1.84 -19.45
N ARG A 30 -13.80 1.20 -20.50
CA ARG A 30 -13.01 0.24 -21.28
C ARG A 30 -11.89 0.94 -22.04
N ASP A 31 -10.84 0.18 -22.35
CA ASP A 31 -9.69 0.65 -23.16
C ASP A 31 -8.91 1.83 -22.55
N THR A 32 -8.90 1.94 -21.20
CA THR A 32 -8.23 3.03 -20.47
C THR A 32 -6.97 2.58 -19.71
N ILE A 33 -6.58 1.32 -19.85
CA ILE A 33 -5.40 0.76 -19.16
C ILE A 33 -4.14 1.56 -19.49
N ASP A 34 -3.93 1.91 -20.76
CA ASP A 34 -2.74 2.67 -21.21
C ASP A 34 -2.70 4.08 -20.59
N LEU A 35 -3.87 4.70 -20.36
CA LEU A 35 -3.95 6.00 -19.71
C LEU A 35 -3.57 5.91 -18.21
N ALA A 36 -3.90 4.81 -17.55
CA ALA A 36 -3.64 4.61 -16.13
C ALA A 36 -2.26 3.96 -15.84
N LEU A 37 -1.61 3.38 -16.84
CA LEU A 37 -0.35 2.66 -16.68
C LEU A 37 0.77 3.51 -16.06
N PRO A 38 0.99 4.78 -16.45
CA PRO A 38 1.98 5.63 -15.79
C PRO A 38 1.68 5.85 -14.30
N ALA A 39 0.42 6.01 -13.92
CA ALA A 39 0.01 6.12 -12.51
C ALA A 39 0.27 4.82 -11.75
N ALA A 40 -0.03 3.67 -12.34
CA ALA A 40 0.25 2.36 -11.76
C ALA A 40 1.76 2.16 -11.51
N CYS A 41 2.61 2.55 -12.46
CA CYS A 41 4.06 2.50 -12.33
C CYS A 41 4.57 3.47 -11.24
N ALA A 42 4.06 4.69 -11.22
CA ALA A 42 4.45 5.70 -10.22
C ALA A 42 4.12 5.22 -8.79
N ILE A 43 2.95 4.66 -8.58
CA ILE A 43 2.52 4.11 -7.30
C ILE A 43 3.41 2.94 -6.85
N GLU A 44 3.83 2.06 -7.76
CA GLU A 44 4.76 0.99 -7.44
C GLU A 44 6.16 1.51 -7.13
N MET A 45 6.62 2.58 -7.78
CA MET A 45 7.89 3.25 -7.42
C MET A 45 7.82 3.84 -6.02
N ILE A 46 6.72 4.53 -5.67
CA ILE A 46 6.47 5.07 -4.32
C ILE A 46 6.44 3.93 -3.29
N HIS A 47 5.75 2.84 -3.56
CA HIS A 47 5.76 1.68 -2.69
C HIS A 47 7.14 1.04 -2.56
N THR A 48 7.90 0.98 -3.66
CA THR A 48 9.23 0.35 -3.65
C THR A 48 10.23 1.19 -2.85
N TYR A 49 10.21 2.52 -3.00
CA TYR A 49 11.10 3.37 -2.20
C TYR A 49 10.81 3.21 -0.70
N SER A 50 9.54 3.12 -0.31
CA SER A 50 9.20 2.95 1.11
C SER A 50 9.76 1.64 1.67
N LEU A 51 9.71 0.54 0.89
CA LEU A 51 10.30 -0.73 1.29
C LEU A 51 11.82 -0.66 1.40
N ILE A 52 12.50 0.06 0.48
CA ILE A 52 13.96 0.25 0.54
C ILE A 52 14.35 0.97 1.83
N HIS A 53 13.61 2.04 2.19
CA HIS A 53 13.90 2.81 3.39
C HIS A 53 13.50 2.07 4.66
N ASP A 54 12.39 1.34 4.66
CA ASP A 54 11.96 0.51 5.79
C ASP A 54 13.00 -0.58 6.13
N ASP A 55 13.70 -1.13 5.12
CA ASP A 55 14.71 -2.17 5.30
C ASP A 55 16.02 -1.66 5.93
N LEU A 56 16.28 -0.34 5.95
CA LEU A 56 17.54 0.25 6.43
C LEU A 56 17.79 -0.07 7.92
N PRO A 57 19.07 -0.12 8.36
CA PRO A 57 19.44 -0.33 9.77
C PRO A 57 18.84 0.69 10.75
N ALA A 58 18.53 1.91 10.28
CA ALA A 58 17.90 2.96 11.07
C ALA A 58 16.36 2.78 11.21
N MET A 59 15.79 1.79 10.53
CA MET A 59 14.36 1.49 10.48
C MET A 59 14.10 0.06 10.98
N ASP A 60 13.73 -0.86 10.11
CA ASP A 60 13.40 -2.25 10.48
C ASP A 60 14.63 -3.19 10.55
N ASP A 61 15.77 -2.75 10.01
CA ASP A 61 17.04 -3.50 9.94
C ASP A 61 16.85 -4.90 9.32
N ASP A 62 16.14 -4.94 8.19
CA ASP A 62 15.85 -6.18 7.50
C ASP A 62 16.93 -6.51 6.46
N THR A 63 17.55 -7.69 6.60
CA THR A 63 18.59 -8.16 5.66
C THR A 63 18.03 -8.92 4.45
N LEU A 64 16.77 -9.36 4.51
CA LEU A 64 16.10 -10.11 3.45
C LEU A 64 14.69 -9.56 3.20
N ARG A 65 14.34 -9.39 1.93
CA ARG A 65 12.99 -9.06 1.46
C ARG A 65 12.61 -9.90 0.24
N ARG A 66 11.45 -10.57 0.30
CA ARG A 66 10.98 -11.47 -0.75
C ARG A 66 12.02 -12.54 -1.12
N GLY A 67 12.72 -13.06 -0.12
CA GLY A 67 13.75 -14.10 -0.28
C GLY A 67 15.07 -13.62 -0.91
N ARG A 68 15.27 -12.31 -1.08
CA ARG A 68 16.51 -11.71 -1.63
C ARG A 68 17.14 -10.77 -0.61
N PRO A 69 18.47 -10.60 -0.60
CA PRO A 69 19.11 -9.56 0.21
C PRO A 69 18.52 -8.18 -0.08
N THR A 70 18.34 -7.38 0.98
CA THR A 70 17.83 -6.01 0.87
C THR A 70 18.85 -5.09 0.21
N LEU A 71 18.41 -3.94 -0.27
CA LEU A 71 19.26 -3.08 -1.09
C LEU A 71 20.50 -2.58 -0.32
N HIS A 72 20.34 -2.24 0.97
CA HIS A 72 21.46 -1.77 1.79
C HIS A 72 22.52 -2.86 2.04
N VAL A 73 22.12 -4.13 2.09
CA VAL A 73 23.06 -5.26 2.20
C VAL A 73 23.91 -5.41 0.93
N VAL A 74 23.30 -5.16 -0.25
CA VAL A 74 23.99 -5.37 -1.54
C VAL A 74 24.83 -4.16 -1.95
N TYR A 75 24.32 -2.94 -1.73
CA TYR A 75 24.91 -1.71 -2.25
C TYR A 75 25.37 -0.72 -1.17
N GLY A 76 25.12 -1.01 0.11
CA GLY A 76 25.38 -0.12 1.23
C GLY A 76 24.26 0.90 1.47
N ASP A 77 24.20 1.43 2.71
CA ASP A 77 23.13 2.31 3.20
C ASP A 77 22.96 3.57 2.36
N GLY A 78 24.08 4.24 2.02
CA GLY A 78 24.03 5.48 1.25
C GLY A 78 23.41 5.31 -0.14
N ILE A 79 23.74 4.21 -0.84
CA ILE A 79 23.13 3.91 -2.15
C ILE A 79 21.67 3.50 -2.00
N ALA A 80 21.31 2.80 -0.93
CA ALA A 80 19.93 2.43 -0.66
C ALA A 80 19.05 3.68 -0.40
N ILE A 81 19.53 4.63 0.40
CA ILE A 81 18.85 5.92 0.63
C ILE A 81 18.63 6.65 -0.69
N LEU A 82 19.70 6.86 -1.47
CA LEU A 82 19.62 7.58 -2.74
C LEU A 82 18.80 6.88 -3.81
N ALA A 83 18.74 5.54 -3.79
CA ALA A 83 17.87 4.78 -4.70
C ALA A 83 16.39 4.97 -4.33
N GLY A 84 16.05 5.01 -3.05
CA GLY A 84 14.71 5.37 -2.59
C GLY A 84 14.31 6.78 -2.99
N ASP A 85 15.17 7.77 -2.75
CA ASP A 85 14.94 9.16 -3.17
C ASP A 85 14.78 9.28 -4.69
N GLY A 86 15.60 8.56 -5.45
CA GLY A 86 15.53 8.51 -6.91
C GLY A 86 14.22 7.93 -7.42
N LEU A 87 13.72 6.85 -6.82
CA LEU A 87 12.41 6.26 -7.15
C LEU A 87 11.26 7.20 -6.81
N HIS A 88 11.33 7.87 -5.67
CA HIS A 88 10.33 8.85 -5.26
C HIS A 88 10.25 10.01 -6.27
N ALA A 89 11.39 10.59 -6.65
CA ALA A 89 11.44 11.65 -7.65
C ALA A 89 10.97 11.18 -9.04
N GLU A 90 11.40 9.99 -9.50
CA GLU A 90 11.02 9.45 -10.81
C GLU A 90 9.53 9.14 -10.90
N ALA A 91 8.87 8.75 -9.79
CA ALA A 91 7.42 8.54 -9.77
C ALA A 91 6.66 9.80 -10.21
N PHE A 92 7.01 10.96 -9.68
CA PHE A 92 6.39 12.23 -10.07
C PHE A 92 6.83 12.73 -11.43
N ALA A 93 8.10 12.52 -11.79
CA ALA A 93 8.61 12.83 -13.14
C ALA A 93 7.89 12.02 -14.22
N LEU A 94 7.62 10.73 -13.97
CA LEU A 94 6.85 9.88 -14.87
C LEU A 94 5.43 10.39 -15.05
N LEU A 95 4.71 10.71 -13.95
CA LEU A 95 3.36 11.26 -14.02
C LEU A 95 3.30 12.60 -14.74
N ALA A 96 4.31 13.46 -14.57
CA ALA A 96 4.38 14.72 -15.29
C ALA A 96 4.58 14.52 -16.80
N ARG A 97 5.34 13.51 -17.21
CA ARG A 97 5.71 13.21 -18.59
C ARG A 97 4.65 12.40 -19.33
N GLU A 98 4.11 11.34 -18.65
CA GLU A 98 3.24 10.35 -19.29
C GLU A 98 1.83 10.27 -18.66
N PRO A 99 0.76 10.00 -19.46
CA PRO A 99 0.77 10.04 -20.94
C PRO A 99 1.09 11.44 -21.47
N SER A 100 1.68 11.52 -22.66
CA SER A 100 2.09 12.81 -23.25
C SER A 100 0.94 13.68 -23.77
N ASP A 101 -0.31 13.21 -23.69
CA ASP A 101 -1.53 13.93 -24.12
C ASP A 101 -1.83 15.12 -23.19
N GLU A 102 -1.75 16.34 -23.74
CA GLU A 102 -2.02 17.59 -23.04
C GLU A 102 -3.46 17.69 -22.50
N THR A 103 -4.42 17.03 -23.12
CA THR A 103 -5.83 17.03 -22.66
C THR A 103 -6.00 16.32 -21.30
N LEU A 104 -5.03 15.52 -20.91
CA LEU A 104 -5.01 14.82 -19.62
C LEU A 104 -4.32 15.61 -18.49
N ALA A 105 -3.81 16.82 -18.76
CA ALA A 105 -3.02 17.59 -17.79
C ALA A 105 -3.73 17.76 -16.45
N ALA A 106 -5.05 18.07 -16.45
CA ALA A 106 -5.82 18.23 -15.21
C ALA A 106 -5.95 16.91 -14.43
N ARG A 107 -6.14 15.77 -15.12
CA ARG A 107 -6.20 14.45 -14.47
C ARG A 107 -4.85 14.07 -13.90
N LYS A 108 -3.77 14.29 -14.63
CA LYS A 108 -2.38 14.04 -14.18
C LYS A 108 -2.06 14.87 -12.94
N LEU A 109 -2.38 16.16 -12.94
CA LEU A 109 -2.13 17.04 -11.78
C LEU A 109 -2.91 16.56 -10.55
N ARG A 110 -4.15 16.13 -10.71
CA ARG A 110 -4.96 15.55 -9.64
C ARG A 110 -4.34 14.25 -9.09
N VAL A 111 -3.84 13.38 -9.95
CA VAL A 111 -3.14 12.15 -9.54
C VAL A 111 -1.84 12.48 -8.80
N VAL A 112 -1.05 13.45 -9.28
CA VAL A 112 0.15 13.95 -8.59
C VAL A 112 -0.17 14.42 -7.19
N GLN A 113 -1.24 15.23 -7.02
CA GLN A 113 -1.68 15.69 -5.70
C GLN A 113 -2.07 14.53 -4.78
N ILE A 114 -2.94 13.62 -5.24
CA ILE A 114 -3.41 12.47 -4.46
C ILE A 114 -2.24 11.57 -4.04
N LEU A 115 -1.30 11.33 -4.95
CA LEU A 115 -0.12 10.51 -4.65
C LEU A 115 0.83 11.23 -3.68
N GLY A 116 1.00 12.54 -3.80
CA GLY A 116 1.77 13.35 -2.87
C GLY A 116 1.20 13.32 -1.45
N ASP A 117 -0.13 13.51 -1.32
CA ASP A 117 -0.83 13.43 -0.04
C ASP A 117 -0.73 12.03 0.58
N ALA A 118 -0.91 10.99 -0.24
CA ALA A 118 -0.87 9.59 0.21
C ALA A 118 0.54 9.13 0.61
N ALA A 119 1.58 9.60 -0.06
CA ALA A 119 2.97 9.28 0.27
C ALA A 119 3.52 10.14 1.42
N GLY A 120 2.97 11.34 1.61
CA GLY A 120 3.49 12.39 2.49
C GLY A 120 3.20 12.21 3.97
N ALA A 121 3.38 13.32 4.71
CA ALA A 121 3.22 13.37 6.17
C ALA A 121 1.78 13.07 6.66
N ALA A 122 0.77 13.37 5.86
CA ALA A 122 -0.62 13.01 6.17
C ALA A 122 -0.94 11.54 5.87
N GLY A 123 -0.16 10.89 5.04
CA GLY A 123 -0.30 9.51 4.59
C GLY A 123 0.80 8.58 5.10
N MET A 124 1.44 7.87 4.17
CA MET A 124 2.36 6.76 4.42
C MET A 124 3.53 7.14 5.34
N VAL A 125 4.23 8.25 5.07
CA VAL A 125 5.35 8.71 5.90
C VAL A 125 4.90 9.02 7.33
N GLY A 126 3.76 9.70 7.49
CA GLY A 126 3.18 9.96 8.82
C GLY A 126 2.75 8.69 9.55
N GLY A 127 2.19 7.71 8.81
CA GLY A 127 1.83 6.40 9.34
C GLY A 127 3.06 5.62 9.80
N GLN A 128 4.15 5.66 9.04
CA GLN A 128 5.43 5.05 9.41
C GLN A 128 6.05 5.71 10.65
N ALA A 129 5.95 7.04 10.77
CA ALA A 129 6.41 7.74 11.98
C ALA A 129 5.64 7.29 13.24
N ILE A 130 4.33 7.10 13.14
CA ILE A 130 3.51 6.56 14.25
C ILE A 130 3.94 5.12 14.58
N ASP A 131 4.20 4.28 13.57
CA ASP A 131 4.63 2.90 13.76
C ASP A 131 5.98 2.81 14.48
N LEU A 132 6.97 3.64 14.09
CA LEU A 132 8.27 3.75 14.78
C LEU A 132 8.12 4.20 16.23
N GLN A 133 7.24 5.17 16.52
CA GLN A 133 6.95 5.64 17.87
C GLN A 133 6.31 4.55 18.71
N ALA A 134 5.34 3.83 18.16
CA ALA A 134 4.70 2.70 18.82
C ALA A 134 5.64 1.50 19.01
N GLY A 135 6.59 1.30 18.11
CA GLY A 135 7.66 0.31 18.24
C GLY A 135 8.77 0.68 19.23
N GLY A 136 8.78 1.92 19.76
CA GLY A 136 9.83 2.41 20.66
C GLY A 136 11.17 2.65 19.96
N GLN A 137 11.17 2.84 18.65
CA GLN A 137 12.38 3.07 17.83
C GLN A 137 12.76 4.56 17.72
N THR A 138 12.02 5.44 18.40
CA THR A 138 12.28 6.88 18.41
C THR A 138 12.82 7.35 19.76
N ARG A 139 13.47 8.53 19.78
CA ARG A 139 13.87 9.17 21.04
C ARG A 139 12.61 9.67 21.77
N GLY A 140 12.42 9.25 23.00
CA GLY A 140 11.28 9.65 23.84
C GLY A 140 10.48 8.46 24.37
N ALA A 141 9.34 8.74 25.00
CA ALA A 141 8.46 7.68 25.50
C ALA A 141 7.79 6.95 24.32
N ARG A 142 7.67 5.63 24.46
CA ARG A 142 6.90 4.81 23.53
C ARG A 142 5.44 5.28 23.51
N VAL A 143 4.84 5.38 22.32
CA VAL A 143 3.42 5.69 22.16
C VAL A 143 2.62 4.39 22.22
N GLU A 144 1.72 4.29 23.19
CA GLU A 144 0.76 3.18 23.24
C GLU A 144 -0.41 3.52 22.30
N LEU A 145 -0.70 2.60 21.39
CA LEU A 145 -1.83 2.73 20.48
C LEU A 145 -3.02 1.91 21.02
N ASP A 146 -4.15 2.57 21.23
CA ASP A 146 -5.43 1.91 21.36
C ASP A 146 -5.97 1.45 20.00
N VAL A 147 -7.19 0.94 19.97
CA VAL A 147 -7.85 0.45 18.73
C VAL A 147 -7.94 1.54 17.67
N ASP A 148 -8.28 2.77 18.06
CA ASP A 148 -8.42 3.89 17.12
C ASP A 148 -7.05 4.37 16.62
N GLY A 149 -6.06 4.44 17.50
CA GLY A 149 -4.68 4.75 17.14
C GLY A 149 -4.08 3.73 16.16
N LEU A 150 -4.31 2.43 16.39
CA LEU A 150 -3.90 1.36 15.47
C LEU A 150 -4.57 1.53 14.11
N ARG A 151 -5.87 1.80 14.11
CA ARG A 151 -6.65 2.01 12.88
C ARG A 151 -6.14 3.22 12.08
N VAL A 152 -5.85 4.32 12.75
CA VAL A 152 -5.27 5.53 12.13
C VAL A 152 -3.89 5.24 11.55
N MET A 153 -3.03 4.56 12.29
CA MET A 153 -1.70 4.17 11.81
C MET A 153 -1.79 3.31 10.54
N HIS A 154 -2.63 2.27 10.53
CA HIS A 154 -2.83 1.40 9.37
C HIS A 154 -3.46 2.16 8.18
N ALA A 155 -4.44 3.02 8.43
CA ALA A 155 -5.06 3.84 7.38
C ALA A 155 -4.05 4.76 6.71
N ARG A 156 -3.08 5.31 7.45
CA ARG A 156 -2.02 6.16 6.92
C ARG A 156 -0.91 5.36 6.26
N LYS A 157 -0.27 4.44 7.01
CA LYS A 157 0.91 3.69 6.54
C LYS A 157 0.63 2.86 5.30
N THR A 158 -0.52 2.20 5.26
CA THR A 158 -0.87 1.24 4.20
C THR A 158 -2.08 1.70 3.37
N GLY A 159 -3.15 2.12 4.04
CA GLY A 159 -4.44 2.45 3.42
C GLY A 159 -4.35 3.64 2.47
N ALA A 160 -3.60 4.68 2.81
CA ALA A 160 -3.50 5.89 2.00
C ALA A 160 -3.00 5.60 0.57
N LEU A 161 -1.95 4.78 0.44
CA LEU A 161 -1.41 4.43 -0.88
C LEU A 161 -2.30 3.43 -1.65
N ILE A 162 -3.08 2.59 -0.96
CA ILE A 162 -4.09 1.72 -1.58
C ILE A 162 -5.25 2.57 -2.14
N ARG A 163 -5.71 3.55 -1.39
CA ARG A 163 -6.73 4.51 -1.86
C ARG A 163 -6.23 5.31 -3.05
N ALA A 164 -5.01 5.85 -2.97
CA ALA A 164 -4.38 6.57 -4.08
C ALA A 164 -4.27 5.69 -5.34
N ALA A 165 -3.96 4.41 -5.20
CA ALA A 165 -3.87 3.48 -6.31
C ALA A 165 -5.22 3.34 -7.05
N ALA A 166 -6.29 3.04 -6.33
CA ALA A 166 -7.60 2.87 -6.94
C ALA A 166 -8.14 4.18 -7.53
N THR A 167 -8.08 5.28 -6.77
CA THR A 167 -8.59 6.58 -7.23
C THR A 167 -7.82 7.15 -8.42
N SER A 168 -6.50 6.96 -8.46
CA SER A 168 -5.68 7.38 -9.61
C SER A 168 -6.10 6.68 -10.90
N GLY A 169 -6.38 5.37 -10.85
CA GLY A 169 -6.90 4.62 -11.99
C GLY A 169 -8.23 5.18 -12.50
N ALA A 170 -9.18 5.38 -11.60
CA ALA A 170 -10.49 5.93 -11.93
C ALA A 170 -10.39 7.36 -12.53
N ILE A 171 -9.53 8.23 -11.96
CA ILE A 171 -9.30 9.59 -12.45
C ILE A 171 -8.70 9.58 -13.87
N MET A 172 -7.66 8.78 -14.09
CA MET A 172 -7.02 8.68 -15.41
C MET A 172 -7.99 8.15 -16.47
N ALA A 173 -8.89 7.24 -16.10
CA ALA A 173 -9.96 6.74 -16.98
C ALA A 173 -11.11 7.75 -17.19
N GLY A 174 -11.16 8.85 -16.43
CA GLY A 174 -12.16 9.91 -16.60
C GLY A 174 -13.46 9.68 -15.85
N ALA A 175 -13.40 9.00 -14.70
CA ALA A 175 -14.54 8.88 -13.79
C ALA A 175 -15.08 10.25 -13.36
N ASP A 176 -16.38 10.33 -13.19
CA ASP A 176 -17.01 11.44 -12.49
C ASP A 176 -16.75 11.39 -10.96
N GLU A 177 -17.11 12.45 -10.26
CA GLU A 177 -16.83 12.57 -8.83
C GLU A 177 -17.58 11.53 -7.99
N ASP A 178 -18.76 11.06 -8.42
CA ASP A 178 -19.51 10.03 -7.69
C ASP A 178 -18.81 8.68 -7.77
N ARG A 179 -18.32 8.31 -8.95
CA ARG A 179 -17.52 7.11 -9.15
C ARG A 179 -16.18 7.19 -8.43
N ILE A 180 -15.50 8.34 -8.45
CA ILE A 180 -14.24 8.53 -7.71
C ILE A 180 -14.48 8.34 -6.21
N ARG A 181 -15.56 8.89 -5.64
CA ARG A 181 -15.91 8.69 -4.22
C ARG A 181 -16.22 7.22 -3.91
N ALA A 182 -16.92 6.54 -4.78
CA ALA A 182 -17.21 5.11 -4.60
C ALA A 182 -15.95 4.24 -4.63
N VAL A 183 -15.04 4.50 -5.55
CA VAL A 183 -13.73 3.83 -5.64
C VAL A 183 -12.87 4.14 -4.41
N ASP A 184 -12.89 5.36 -3.91
CA ASP A 184 -12.18 5.74 -2.69
C ASP A 184 -12.74 5.03 -1.45
N ALA A 185 -14.06 4.98 -1.31
CA ALA A 185 -14.73 4.25 -0.22
C ALA A 185 -14.43 2.74 -0.29
N TYR A 186 -14.50 2.14 -1.49
CA TYR A 186 -14.08 0.76 -1.72
C TYR A 186 -12.64 0.53 -1.29
N ALA A 187 -11.72 1.38 -1.72
CA ALA A 187 -10.29 1.22 -1.45
C ALA A 187 -9.94 1.46 0.03
N ALA A 188 -10.69 2.31 0.74
CA ALA A 188 -10.54 2.52 2.18
C ALA A 188 -10.84 1.23 2.97
N GLU A 189 -11.95 0.57 2.66
CA GLU A 189 -12.33 -0.70 3.28
C GLU A 189 -11.38 -1.84 2.87
N LEU A 190 -10.95 -1.84 1.61
CA LEU A 190 -9.97 -2.78 1.09
C LEU A 190 -8.63 -2.69 1.83
N GLY A 191 -8.14 -1.47 2.06
CA GLY A 191 -6.90 -1.21 2.78
C GLY A 191 -6.96 -1.68 4.23
N LEU A 192 -8.11 -1.48 4.89
CA LEU A 192 -8.33 -1.96 6.26
C LEU A 192 -8.38 -3.50 6.29
N ALA A 193 -9.14 -4.14 5.38
CA ALA A 193 -9.18 -5.60 5.27
C ALA A 193 -7.79 -6.19 5.01
N PHE A 194 -7.02 -5.54 4.11
CA PHE A 194 -5.65 -5.97 3.78
C PHE A 194 -4.78 -6.04 5.04
N GLN A 195 -4.83 -5.02 5.88
CA GLN A 195 -4.03 -4.98 7.11
C GLN A 195 -4.50 -5.99 8.16
N ILE A 196 -5.83 -6.12 8.34
CA ILE A 196 -6.36 -7.13 9.28
C ILE A 196 -5.92 -8.54 8.86
N VAL A 197 -5.95 -8.83 7.55
CA VAL A 197 -5.52 -10.14 7.03
C VAL A 197 -4.01 -10.32 7.14
N ASP A 198 -3.19 -9.28 6.96
CA ASP A 198 -1.75 -9.35 7.21
C ASP A 198 -1.47 -9.72 8.67
N ASP A 199 -2.13 -9.07 9.64
CA ASP A 199 -1.99 -9.37 11.06
C ASP A 199 -2.41 -10.82 11.39
N ILE A 200 -3.46 -11.33 10.75
CA ILE A 200 -3.92 -12.73 10.91
C ILE A 200 -2.87 -13.69 10.36
N LEU A 201 -2.35 -13.44 9.16
CA LEU A 201 -1.36 -14.30 8.51
C LEU A 201 -0.03 -14.32 9.27
N ASP A 202 0.36 -13.21 9.90
CA ASP A 202 1.56 -13.15 10.73
C ASP A 202 1.43 -14.11 11.94
N VAL A 203 0.30 -14.05 12.65
CA VAL A 203 0.03 -14.94 13.80
C VAL A 203 -0.08 -16.41 13.36
N GLU A 204 -0.75 -16.71 12.24
CA GLU A 204 -0.90 -18.09 11.74
C GLU A 204 0.41 -18.64 11.17
N GLY A 205 1.21 -17.79 10.52
CA GLY A 205 2.54 -18.11 10.04
C GLY A 205 3.49 -18.47 11.18
N GLU A 206 3.41 -17.78 12.33
CA GLU A 206 4.14 -18.12 13.54
C GLU A 206 3.80 -19.52 14.06
N ALA A 207 2.51 -19.83 14.15
CA ALA A 207 2.03 -21.13 14.63
C ALA A 207 2.49 -22.29 13.72
N ALA A 208 2.60 -22.05 12.40
CA ALA A 208 3.06 -23.05 11.41
C ALA A 208 4.59 -23.16 11.35
N ALA A 209 5.29 -22.07 11.72
CA ALA A 209 6.73 -21.91 11.54
C ALA A 209 7.52 -22.00 12.86
N LEU A 210 7.11 -22.79 13.84
CA LEU A 210 7.94 -23.09 15.03
C LEU A 210 9.39 -23.53 14.69
N GLY A 211 9.91 -23.00 13.61
CA GLY A 211 11.25 -23.22 13.03
C GLY A 211 11.87 -22.03 12.29
N LYS A 212 11.20 -20.90 12.04
CA LYS A 212 11.81 -19.73 11.36
C LYS A 212 11.13 -18.41 11.75
N THR A 213 11.94 -17.41 12.08
CA THR A 213 11.71 -15.95 12.23
C THR A 213 10.35 -15.35 11.77
N ALA A 214 9.26 -15.92 12.21
CA ALA A 214 7.94 -15.30 12.27
C ALA A 214 7.84 -14.61 13.64
N GLY A 215 6.97 -13.62 13.82
CA GLY A 215 6.78 -13.03 15.15
C GLY A 215 7.53 -11.73 15.40
N LYS A 216 7.93 -11.01 14.36
CA LYS A 216 8.57 -9.71 14.57
C LYS A 216 7.66 -8.73 15.32
N ASP A 217 6.35 -8.75 15.06
CA ASP A 217 5.39 -7.87 15.72
C ASP A 217 5.10 -8.28 17.16
N ALA A 218 5.02 -9.58 17.44
CA ALA A 218 4.94 -10.10 18.81
C ALA A 218 6.21 -9.82 19.62
N ALA A 219 7.39 -9.98 19.00
CA ALA A 219 8.67 -9.65 19.63
C ALA A 219 8.83 -8.14 19.91
N ARG A 220 8.20 -7.27 19.09
CA ARG A 220 8.17 -5.81 19.26
C ARG A 220 7.00 -5.33 20.12
N ALA A 221 6.13 -6.22 20.61
CA ALA A 221 4.91 -5.91 21.36
C ALA A 221 4.02 -4.87 20.65
N LYS A 222 3.93 -4.93 19.29
CA LYS A 222 3.04 -4.07 18.51
C LYS A 222 1.60 -4.55 18.67
N PRO A 223 0.61 -3.63 18.82
CA PRO A 223 -0.79 -4.01 18.83
C PRO A 223 -1.19 -4.52 17.43
N THR A 224 -1.88 -5.66 17.38
CA THR A 224 -2.44 -6.26 16.16
C THR A 224 -3.91 -6.55 16.35
N TYR A 225 -4.67 -6.69 15.26
CA TYR A 225 -6.10 -7.04 15.34
C TYR A 225 -6.32 -8.37 16.07
N PRO A 226 -5.57 -9.46 15.81
CA PRO A 226 -5.72 -10.70 16.57
C PRO A 226 -5.38 -10.55 18.07
N ALA A 227 -4.40 -9.72 18.43
CA ALA A 227 -4.07 -9.47 19.83
C ALA A 227 -5.19 -8.72 20.58
N LEU A 228 -5.89 -7.81 19.91
CA LEU A 228 -6.97 -7.01 20.50
C LEU A 228 -8.33 -7.74 20.51
N PHE A 229 -8.63 -8.52 19.48
CA PHE A 229 -9.99 -9.07 19.26
C PHE A 229 -10.04 -10.59 19.16
N GLY A 230 -8.90 -11.27 19.07
CA GLY A 230 -8.81 -12.69 18.73
C GLY A 230 -8.97 -12.96 17.23
N LEU A 231 -8.53 -14.14 16.79
CA LEU A 231 -8.50 -14.53 15.36
C LEU A 231 -9.88 -14.53 14.71
N ASP A 232 -10.88 -15.14 15.35
CA ASP A 232 -12.23 -15.29 14.76
C ASP A 232 -12.91 -13.93 14.56
N ARG A 233 -12.78 -13.04 15.53
CA ARG A 233 -13.33 -11.68 15.41
C ARG A 233 -12.58 -10.86 14.37
N SER A 234 -11.26 -11.02 14.26
CA SER A 234 -10.46 -10.36 13.22
C SER A 234 -10.86 -10.83 11.81
N ARG A 235 -11.08 -12.13 11.61
CA ARG A 235 -11.64 -12.65 10.34
C ARG A 235 -13.02 -12.06 10.02
N ALA A 236 -13.89 -11.99 11.00
CA ALA A 236 -15.21 -11.38 10.82
C ALA A 236 -15.11 -9.89 10.44
N LEU A 237 -14.21 -9.13 11.09
CA LEU A 237 -13.95 -7.73 10.76
C LEU A 237 -13.43 -7.55 9.33
N ALA A 238 -12.49 -8.39 8.89
CA ALA A 238 -11.99 -8.37 7.51
C ALA A 238 -13.10 -8.65 6.50
N ALA A 239 -13.93 -9.66 6.74
CA ALA A 239 -15.09 -9.99 5.90
C ALA A 239 -16.11 -8.84 5.85
N ASP A 240 -16.35 -8.16 6.98
CA ASP A 240 -17.21 -6.98 7.05
C ASP A 240 -16.69 -5.83 6.21
N CYS A 241 -15.39 -5.58 6.22
CA CYS A 241 -14.75 -4.58 5.35
C CYS A 241 -14.99 -4.92 3.87
N ILE A 242 -14.79 -6.18 3.45
CA ILE A 242 -15.00 -6.56 2.05
C ILE A 242 -16.46 -6.42 1.63
N ARG A 243 -17.43 -6.74 2.52
CA ARG A 243 -18.85 -6.49 2.22
C ARG A 243 -19.12 -4.99 2.00
N ARG A 244 -18.57 -4.10 2.83
CA ARG A 244 -18.74 -2.64 2.66
C ARG A 244 -18.04 -2.13 1.41
N ALA A 245 -16.86 -2.67 1.09
CA ALA A 245 -16.16 -2.37 -0.15
C ALA A 245 -17.01 -2.69 -1.38
N ASN A 246 -17.56 -3.91 -1.46
CA ASN A 246 -18.41 -4.32 -2.57
C ASN A 246 -19.72 -3.50 -2.66
N ALA A 247 -20.33 -3.15 -1.51
CA ALA A 247 -21.52 -2.30 -1.50
C ALA A 247 -21.25 -0.88 -2.06
N ALA A 248 -20.04 -0.33 -1.85
CA ALA A 248 -19.66 0.95 -2.45
C ALA A 248 -19.58 0.88 -3.99
N LEU A 249 -19.12 -0.25 -4.55
CA LEU A 249 -19.07 -0.47 -6.01
C LEU A 249 -20.47 -0.66 -6.61
N GLU A 250 -21.35 -1.38 -5.92
CA GLU A 250 -22.74 -1.59 -6.37
C GLU A 250 -23.48 -0.27 -6.53
N GLY A 251 -23.37 0.63 -5.56
CA GLY A 251 -23.98 1.95 -5.59
C GLY A 251 -23.55 2.80 -6.78
N ALA A 252 -22.33 2.61 -7.28
CA ALA A 252 -21.75 3.34 -8.42
C ALA A 252 -21.83 2.57 -9.75
N ARG A 253 -22.39 1.37 -9.76
CA ARG A 253 -22.43 0.45 -10.92
C ARG A 253 -21.03 0.13 -11.48
N LEU A 254 -20.10 -0.16 -10.56
CA LEU A 254 -18.71 -0.53 -10.83
C LEU A 254 -18.43 -2.01 -10.49
N THR A 255 -19.46 -2.85 -10.59
CA THR A 255 -19.37 -4.29 -10.23
C THR A 255 -18.79 -5.15 -11.35
N ASP A 256 -18.78 -4.65 -12.57
CA ASP A 256 -18.23 -5.37 -13.71
C ASP A 256 -16.70 -5.20 -13.73
N GLY A 257 -15.97 -6.31 -13.77
CA GLY A 257 -14.50 -6.29 -13.85
C GLY A 257 -13.80 -6.89 -12.62
N TRP A 258 -12.59 -6.39 -12.31
CA TRP A 258 -11.67 -7.04 -11.37
C TRP A 258 -11.74 -6.52 -9.93
N LEU A 259 -12.47 -5.43 -9.63
CA LEU A 259 -12.46 -4.85 -8.29
C LEU A 259 -13.06 -5.79 -7.25
N ALA A 260 -14.23 -6.39 -7.50
CA ALA A 260 -14.81 -7.36 -6.58
C ALA A 260 -13.97 -8.63 -6.43
N PRO A 261 -13.47 -9.29 -7.50
CA PRO A 261 -12.49 -10.38 -7.39
C PRO A 261 -11.21 -10.03 -6.61
N ILE A 262 -10.70 -8.80 -6.72
CA ILE A 262 -9.54 -8.33 -5.93
C ILE A 262 -9.90 -8.29 -4.44
N ALA A 263 -11.09 -7.79 -4.09
CA ALA A 263 -11.56 -7.75 -2.71
C ALA A 263 -11.68 -9.17 -2.11
N ASP A 264 -12.27 -10.10 -2.83
CA ASP A 264 -12.38 -11.49 -2.41
C ASP A 264 -11.01 -12.17 -2.28
N TRP A 265 -10.07 -11.87 -3.18
CA TRP A 265 -8.72 -12.41 -3.10
C TRP A 265 -8.02 -12.00 -1.78
N ILE A 266 -8.25 -10.79 -1.26
CA ILE A 266 -7.66 -10.36 0.01
C ILE A 266 -8.05 -11.26 1.17
N LEU A 267 -9.30 -11.70 1.25
CA LEU A 267 -9.77 -12.59 2.32
C LEU A 267 -9.16 -14.00 2.25
N HIS A 268 -8.83 -14.47 1.05
CA HIS A 268 -8.44 -15.86 0.81
C HIS A 268 -6.95 -16.04 0.54
N ARG A 269 -6.16 -14.95 0.54
CA ARG A 269 -4.71 -15.04 0.34
C ARG A 269 -4.03 -15.78 1.50
N LYS A 270 -2.97 -16.52 1.17
CA LYS A 270 -2.20 -17.34 2.13
C LYS A 270 -0.81 -16.75 2.44
N ASN A 271 -0.49 -15.64 1.84
CA ASN A 271 0.81 -14.95 1.97
C ASN A 271 0.68 -13.47 1.53
#